data_abedd1f4345b3018906833018c4b358b
#
_entry.id   abedd1f4345b3018906833018c4b358b
#
_cell.length_a   1.000
_cell.length_b   1.000
_cell.length_c   1.000
_cell.angle_alpha   90.00
_cell.angle_beta   90.00
_cell.angle_gamma   90.00
#
_symmetry.space_group_name_H-M   'P 1'
#
loop_
_entity.id
_entity.type
_entity.pdbx_description
1 polymer ?
#
loop_
_entity_poly.entity_id
_entity_poly.type
_entity_poly.pdbx_seq_one_letter_code
_entity_poly.pdbx_strand_id
1 'polypeptide(L)'
;MSFRFIIYKNCVIFKSLFPILNLFLLFSCSNEKHNKQRIINHENAEIKIELPDIQAIPYSIMDYSDVYSDVRYITLESRPYATLGAITQIERTKSNDYVVFDEVRMLIVRYDSNGKFLNLIGERGNGHNEYNEPTMIAYDKYEDQVLVHDNGTKSIKVFNLDGKLIKSFKAPSWYCGIHVLDEKHLIFFFNYTTNEGNGYNYWVTDKEGNVCFKFEEIPTDYIMTLLPSNKYTFRYDGNELCCISPYSNMVYSVSSEGVAPKCLLEAKDGIWALGNPLNIEEVIKNRTHNQLQSLYFIKDKILMSFIKSQGYVIFGLFNKTGDAQWFTYMNNDIDGIITSVNWRACIDNELYAIFYPDELERRIKNLKDKSDILKETIGKMEEMSQSINPVIQICTIK
;
A
#
# COMPACT_ATOMS: atom_id res chain seq x y z
N MET A 1 -44.08 5.23 -41.88
CA MET A 1 -43.64 5.85 -43.14
C MET A 1 -42.24 5.38 -43.46
N SER A 2 -42.14 4.65 -44.58
CA SER A 2 -40.97 3.98 -45.10
C SER A 2 -40.30 4.88 -46.15
N PHE A 3 -38.95 4.90 -46.20
CA PHE A 3 -38.13 5.22 -47.39
C PHE A 3 -36.73 4.67 -47.13
N ARG A 4 -36.38 3.67 -47.75
CA ARG A 4 -35.84 3.11 -49.00
C ARG A 4 -34.48 3.69 -49.42
N PHE A 5 -33.56 2.76 -49.52
CA PHE A 5 -32.25 2.72 -50.20
C PHE A 5 -32.19 3.35 -51.58
N ILE A 6 -31.02 3.93 -51.92
CA ILE A 6 -30.51 3.94 -53.30
C ILE A 6 -28.98 3.76 -53.28
N ILE A 7 -28.55 2.71 -53.99
CA ILE A 7 -27.16 2.38 -54.37
C ILE A 7 -26.90 3.03 -55.73
N TYR A 8 -25.72 3.62 -55.95
CA TYR A 8 -25.15 3.79 -57.30
C TYR A 8 -23.68 3.38 -57.34
N LYS A 9 -23.41 2.33 -58.13
CA LYS A 9 -22.11 1.97 -58.71
C LYS A 9 -21.87 2.87 -59.92
N ASN A 10 -20.64 3.32 -60.15
CA ASN A 10 -20.00 3.20 -61.47
C ASN A 10 -18.50 3.46 -61.41
N CYS A 11 -17.75 2.54 -61.99
CA CYS A 11 -16.34 2.57 -62.36
C CYS A 11 -16.09 3.50 -63.57
N VAL A 12 -14.98 4.24 -63.59
CA VAL A 12 -14.22 4.51 -64.81
C VAL A 12 -12.74 4.60 -64.51
N ILE A 13 -11.96 3.84 -65.30
CA ILE A 13 -10.49 3.75 -65.33
C ILE A 13 -9.97 4.85 -66.25
N PHE A 14 -8.90 5.56 -65.84
CA PHE A 14 -7.96 6.18 -66.80
C PHE A 14 -6.52 6.08 -66.28
N LYS A 15 -5.68 5.52 -67.16
CA LYS A 15 -4.21 5.42 -67.05
C LYS A 15 -3.56 6.71 -67.58
N SER A 16 -2.45 7.08 -66.97
CA SER A 16 -1.13 7.41 -67.54
C SER A 16 -0.53 8.77 -67.18
N LEU A 17 0.75 8.67 -66.93
CA LEU A 17 1.89 9.61 -67.09
C LEU A 17 2.38 10.39 -65.86
N PHE A 18 3.57 9.94 -65.41
CA PHE A 18 4.56 10.66 -64.62
C PHE A 18 5.01 11.98 -65.30
N PRO A 19 5.44 13.01 -64.51
CA PRO A 19 6.79 13.06 -64.03
C PRO A 19 6.99 13.67 -62.59
N ILE A 20 7.98 13.14 -61.94
CA ILE A 20 8.90 13.62 -60.91
C ILE A 20 8.68 15.08 -60.47
N LEU A 21 8.27 15.29 -59.21
CA LEU A 21 8.53 16.51 -58.48
C LEU A 21 8.70 16.22 -56.98
N ASN A 22 9.80 16.72 -56.42
CA ASN A 22 10.24 16.61 -55.04
C ASN A 22 9.12 16.73 -54.01
N LEU A 23 8.89 15.66 -53.28
CA LEU A 23 7.96 15.67 -52.15
C LEU A 23 8.75 15.79 -50.87
N PHE A 24 8.71 16.97 -50.24
CA PHE A 24 9.02 17.14 -48.84
C PHE A 24 8.03 16.27 -48.04
N LEU A 25 8.51 15.14 -47.57
CA LEU A 25 7.81 14.35 -46.55
C LEU A 25 7.84 15.12 -45.24
N LEU A 26 6.79 15.88 -44.99
CA LEU A 26 6.41 16.24 -43.63
C LEU A 26 6.02 14.95 -42.90
N PHE A 27 6.97 14.39 -42.17
CA PHE A 27 6.66 13.41 -41.12
C PHE A 27 5.86 14.13 -40.04
N SER A 28 4.55 14.13 -40.17
CA SER A 28 3.64 14.31 -39.08
C SER A 28 3.80 13.06 -38.20
N CYS A 29 4.68 13.13 -37.18
CA CYS A 29 4.63 12.21 -36.07
C CYS A 29 3.32 12.46 -35.34
N SER A 30 2.29 11.76 -35.72
CA SER A 30 1.17 11.51 -34.83
C SER A 30 1.71 10.62 -33.71
N ASN A 31 2.03 11.24 -32.58
CA ASN A 31 2.25 10.54 -31.32
C ASN A 31 0.91 9.93 -30.86
N GLU A 32 0.42 8.94 -31.55
CA GLU A 32 -0.42 7.93 -30.94
C GLU A 32 0.49 7.14 -29.98
N LYS A 33 0.56 7.60 -28.74
CA LYS A 33 1.01 6.77 -27.65
C LYS A 33 0.06 5.58 -27.60
N HIS A 34 0.42 4.50 -28.29
CA HIS A 34 -0.20 3.22 -28.08
C HIS A 34 -0.06 2.88 -26.59
N ASN A 35 -1.15 3.02 -25.87
CA ASN A 35 -1.35 2.33 -24.60
C ASN A 35 -1.21 0.83 -24.90
N LYS A 36 0.00 0.30 -24.85
CA LYS A 36 0.24 -1.13 -24.98
C LYS A 36 -0.34 -1.80 -23.75
N GLN A 37 -1.58 -2.24 -23.88
CA GLN A 37 -2.22 -3.16 -22.96
C GLN A 37 -1.36 -4.42 -22.94
N ARG A 38 -0.52 -4.59 -21.92
CA ARG A 38 0.24 -5.82 -21.75
C ARG A 38 -0.70 -6.84 -21.14
N ILE A 39 -1.04 -7.86 -21.90
CA ILE A 39 -1.72 -9.06 -21.39
C ILE A 39 -0.77 -9.73 -20.42
N ILE A 40 -1.12 -9.70 -19.12
CA ILE A 40 -0.34 -10.37 -18.07
C ILE A 40 -0.76 -11.83 -18.05
N ASN A 41 0.17 -12.73 -18.38
CA ASN A 41 -0.09 -14.16 -18.27
C ASN A 41 0.12 -14.60 -16.80
N HIS A 42 -0.97 -14.84 -16.08
CA HIS A 42 -1.00 -15.22 -14.67
C HIS A 42 -0.32 -16.58 -14.39
N GLU A 43 -0.21 -17.46 -15.38
CA GLU A 43 0.42 -18.77 -15.23
C GLU A 43 1.94 -18.68 -14.97
N ASN A 44 2.57 -17.56 -15.29
CA ASN A 44 4.00 -17.33 -15.20
C ASN A 44 4.43 -16.63 -13.91
N ALA A 45 3.68 -16.75 -12.81
CA ALA A 45 4.09 -16.22 -11.54
C ALA A 45 5.40 -16.86 -11.06
N GLU A 46 6.32 -16.03 -10.55
CA GLU A 46 7.62 -16.49 -10.03
C GLU A 46 7.45 -17.42 -8.82
N ILE A 47 6.48 -17.10 -7.96
CA ILE A 47 6.18 -17.84 -6.74
C ILE A 47 4.72 -18.33 -6.83
N LYS A 48 4.50 -19.62 -6.57
CA LYS A 48 3.16 -20.19 -6.42
C LYS A 48 3.01 -20.74 -5.02
N ILE A 49 1.94 -20.32 -4.34
CA ILE A 49 1.63 -20.75 -2.97
C ILE A 49 0.28 -21.44 -2.99
N GLU A 50 0.27 -22.73 -2.74
CA GLU A 50 -0.94 -23.48 -2.50
C GLU A 50 -1.42 -23.20 -1.07
N LEU A 51 -2.61 -22.62 -0.94
CA LEU A 51 -3.21 -22.34 0.36
C LEU A 51 -4.03 -23.56 0.81
N PRO A 52 -3.85 -24.00 2.07
CA PRO A 52 -4.71 -25.04 2.64
C PRO A 52 -6.13 -24.50 2.84
N ASP A 53 -7.04 -25.37 3.23
CA ASP A 53 -8.31 -24.94 3.78
C ASP A 53 -8.07 -24.14 5.07
N ILE A 54 -8.10 -22.81 4.95
CA ILE A 54 -7.81 -21.89 6.06
C ILE A 54 -8.82 -22.05 7.20
N GLN A 55 -10.06 -22.50 6.90
CA GLN A 55 -11.07 -22.76 7.91
C GLN A 55 -10.72 -23.97 8.77
N ALA A 56 -10.01 -24.95 8.21
CA ALA A 56 -9.62 -26.19 8.87
C ALA A 56 -8.31 -26.07 9.68
N ILE A 57 -7.59 -24.95 9.59
CA ILE A 57 -6.32 -24.78 10.33
C ILE A 57 -6.60 -24.83 11.84
N PRO A 58 -5.97 -25.77 12.58
CA PRO A 58 -6.20 -25.91 14.01
C PRO A 58 -5.57 -24.72 14.76
N TYR A 59 -6.02 -24.54 16.01
CA TYR A 59 -5.37 -23.57 16.90
C TYR A 59 -3.91 -23.99 17.13
N SER A 60 -3.01 -23.06 16.88
CA SER A 60 -1.58 -23.25 17.07
C SER A 60 -0.92 -21.91 17.42
N ILE A 61 0.18 -21.98 18.16
CA ILE A 61 0.94 -20.81 18.66
C ILE A 61 2.31 -20.84 18.01
N MET A 62 2.79 -19.67 17.64
CA MET A 62 4.19 -19.44 17.22
C MET A 62 4.80 -18.39 18.14
N ASP A 63 5.99 -18.63 18.62
CA ASP A 63 6.70 -17.69 19.44
C ASP A 63 7.36 -16.59 18.61
N TYR A 64 7.45 -15.38 19.16
CA TYR A 64 8.15 -14.27 18.51
C TYR A 64 9.60 -14.61 18.23
N SER A 65 10.27 -15.29 19.18
CA SER A 65 11.65 -15.74 19.02
C SER A 65 11.86 -16.72 17.85
N ASP A 66 10.82 -17.34 17.30
CA ASP A 66 10.92 -18.17 16.09
C ASP A 66 10.96 -17.32 14.81
N VAL A 67 10.34 -16.16 14.82
CA VAL A 67 10.14 -15.29 13.66
C VAL A 67 11.04 -14.07 13.68
N TYR A 68 11.18 -13.45 14.86
CA TYR A 68 11.89 -12.18 15.03
C TYR A 68 13.24 -12.37 15.69
N SER A 69 14.24 -11.63 15.22
CA SER A 69 15.57 -11.56 15.83
C SER A 69 15.68 -10.50 16.91
N ASP A 70 14.81 -9.49 16.84
CA ASP A 70 14.82 -8.35 17.76
C ASP A 70 13.42 -7.72 17.88
N VAL A 71 13.12 -7.18 19.06
CA VAL A 71 11.93 -6.36 19.33
C VAL A 71 12.39 -5.13 20.10
N ARG A 72 12.11 -3.95 19.52
CA ARG A 72 12.45 -2.68 20.16
C ARG A 72 11.30 -1.70 20.11
N TYR A 73 11.37 -0.67 20.94
CA TYR A 73 10.34 0.34 21.05
C TYR A 73 10.93 1.73 20.87
N ILE A 74 10.16 2.58 20.17
CA ILE A 74 10.49 3.98 19.99
C ILE A 74 9.35 4.81 20.55
N THR A 75 9.65 5.58 21.59
CA THR A 75 8.72 6.56 22.17
C THR A 75 8.80 7.84 21.37
N LEU A 76 7.67 8.32 20.88
CA LEU A 76 7.62 9.56 20.11
C LEU A 76 7.48 10.76 21.04
N GLU A 77 8.44 11.68 20.99
CA GLU A 77 8.44 12.90 21.81
C GLU A 77 7.17 13.71 21.56
N SER A 78 6.48 14.10 22.64
CA SER A 78 5.27 14.91 22.59
C SER A 78 5.59 16.40 22.61
N ARG A 79 4.87 17.16 21.79
CA ARG A 79 4.89 18.63 21.81
C ARG A 79 3.44 19.12 21.84
N PRO A 80 3.13 20.26 22.48
CA PRO A 80 1.75 20.75 22.55
C PRO A 80 1.05 20.87 21.19
N TYR A 81 1.81 21.19 20.13
CA TYR A 81 1.32 21.34 18.75
C TYR A 81 1.55 20.10 17.88
N ALA A 82 2.15 19.05 18.41
CA ALA A 82 2.42 17.78 17.73
C ALA A 82 2.06 16.58 18.61
N THR A 83 0.93 16.66 19.31
CA THR A 83 0.34 15.52 20.01
C THR A 83 -0.42 14.67 19.01
N LEU A 84 -0.05 13.38 18.93
CA LEU A 84 -0.62 12.43 18.00
C LEU A 84 -1.85 11.74 18.59
N GLY A 85 -2.86 11.49 17.75
CA GLY A 85 -4.09 10.75 18.07
C GLY A 85 -4.09 9.36 17.45
N ALA A 86 -4.04 9.28 16.11
CA ALA A 86 -4.10 8.00 15.40
C ALA A 86 -3.09 7.95 14.25
N ILE A 87 -1.99 7.28 14.47
CA ILE A 87 -0.98 7.04 13.43
C ILE A 87 -1.52 6.01 12.43
N THR A 88 -1.65 6.42 11.18
CA THR A 88 -2.12 5.57 10.09
C THR A 88 -1.03 5.20 9.08
N GLN A 89 0.02 6.01 8.97
CA GLN A 89 1.17 5.71 8.11
C GLN A 89 2.48 6.09 8.79
N ILE A 90 3.51 5.31 8.50
CA ILE A 90 4.89 5.54 8.92
C ILE A 90 5.77 5.34 7.71
N GLU A 91 6.62 6.31 7.44
CA GLU A 91 7.69 6.25 6.44
C GLU A 91 9.04 6.42 7.12
N ARG A 92 10.08 5.80 6.56
CA ARG A 92 11.45 5.92 7.05
C ARG A 92 12.31 6.62 6.01
N THR A 93 13.00 7.67 6.41
CA THR A 93 13.85 8.46 5.52
C THR A 93 15.22 7.81 5.34
N LYS A 94 15.99 8.31 4.38
CA LYS A 94 17.41 7.91 4.18
C LYS A 94 18.28 8.13 5.43
N SER A 95 17.98 9.15 6.21
CA SER A 95 18.66 9.45 7.49
C SER A 95 18.18 8.61 8.64
N ASN A 96 17.31 7.64 8.41
CA ASN A 96 16.64 6.82 9.40
C ASN A 96 15.67 7.57 10.32
N ASP A 97 15.22 8.76 9.92
CA ASP A 97 14.15 9.46 10.63
C ASP A 97 12.80 8.84 10.29
N TYR A 98 11.83 9.04 11.15
CA TYR A 98 10.45 8.61 10.93
C TYR A 98 9.58 9.79 10.52
N VAL A 99 8.85 9.64 9.42
CA VAL A 99 7.76 10.54 9.05
C VAL A 99 6.44 9.83 9.35
N VAL A 100 5.69 10.39 10.26
CA VAL A 100 4.47 9.80 10.82
C VAL A 100 3.27 10.63 10.39
N PHE A 101 2.24 10.00 9.87
CA PHE A 101 0.98 10.63 9.54
C PHE A 101 -0.10 10.24 10.54
N ASP A 102 -0.68 11.26 11.19
CA ASP A 102 -1.87 11.17 12.03
C ASP A 102 -3.10 11.67 11.25
N GLU A 103 -3.94 10.74 10.85
CA GLU A 103 -5.13 11.05 10.06
C GLU A 103 -6.21 11.80 10.85
N VAL A 104 -6.35 11.52 12.15
CA VAL A 104 -7.37 12.15 13.00
C VAL A 104 -7.03 13.62 13.29
N ARG A 105 -5.79 13.89 13.59
CA ARG A 105 -5.32 15.26 13.84
C ARG A 105 -4.85 15.97 12.58
N MET A 106 -4.75 15.23 11.48
CA MET A 106 -4.25 15.73 10.20
C MET A 106 -2.85 16.34 10.34
N LEU A 107 -1.98 15.63 11.06
CA LEU A 107 -0.60 16.03 11.31
C LEU A 107 0.39 15.10 10.61
N ILE A 108 1.43 15.69 10.04
CA ILE A 108 2.57 14.95 9.49
C ILE A 108 3.79 15.41 10.26
N VAL A 109 4.41 14.49 11.00
CA VAL A 109 5.47 14.82 11.95
C VAL A 109 6.71 14.02 11.63
N ARG A 110 7.86 14.69 11.63
CA ARG A 110 9.18 14.05 11.51
C ARG A 110 9.82 13.91 12.86
N TYR A 111 10.30 12.71 13.14
CA TYR A 111 11.07 12.34 14.33
C TYR A 111 12.43 11.77 13.91
N ASP A 112 13.44 11.95 14.75
CA ASP A 112 14.70 11.23 14.54
C ASP A 112 14.57 9.73 14.83
N SER A 113 15.64 8.97 14.60
CA SER A 113 15.69 7.51 14.82
C SER A 113 15.43 7.08 16.28
N ASN A 114 15.51 8.00 17.23
CA ASN A 114 15.23 7.77 18.66
C ASN A 114 13.84 8.27 19.09
N GLY A 115 13.05 8.78 18.15
CA GLY A 115 11.72 9.31 18.41
C GLY A 115 11.68 10.75 18.92
N LYS A 116 12.80 11.48 18.86
CA LYS A 116 12.85 12.90 19.22
C LYS A 116 12.21 13.73 18.14
N PHE A 117 11.32 14.67 18.50
CA PHE A 117 10.67 15.57 17.58
C PHE A 117 11.68 16.43 16.81
N LEU A 118 11.57 16.46 15.49
CA LEU A 118 12.37 17.33 14.63
C LEU A 118 11.53 18.53 14.13
N ASN A 119 10.48 18.26 13.34
CA ASN A 119 9.61 19.31 12.81
C ASN A 119 8.28 18.73 12.28
N LEU A 120 7.35 19.60 11.94
CA LEU A 120 6.18 19.26 11.14
C LEU A 120 6.54 19.28 9.64
N ILE A 121 5.88 18.43 8.86
CA ILE A 121 5.94 18.45 7.39
C ILE A 121 4.69 19.18 6.90
N GLY A 122 4.84 20.46 6.58
CA GLY A 122 3.71 21.33 6.32
C GLY A 122 2.83 21.57 7.56
N GLU A 123 1.77 22.32 7.37
CA GLU A 123 0.79 22.62 8.42
C GLU A 123 -0.63 22.58 7.83
N ARG A 124 -1.63 22.42 8.69
CA ARG A 124 -3.03 22.47 8.26
C ARG A 124 -3.51 23.91 8.08
N GLY A 125 -4.03 24.22 6.89
CA GLY A 125 -4.58 25.53 6.59
C GLY A 125 -4.85 25.74 5.11
N ASN A 126 -5.04 27.01 4.71
CA ASN A 126 -5.28 27.41 3.32
C ASN A 126 -4.14 28.27 2.74
N GLY A 127 -3.03 28.37 3.42
CA GLY A 127 -1.86 29.12 3.00
C GLY A 127 -1.02 28.38 1.96
N HIS A 128 0.01 29.05 1.45
CA HIS A 128 0.85 28.51 0.37
C HIS A 128 1.61 27.23 0.77
N ASN A 129 2.12 27.16 2.02
CA ASN A 129 2.85 26.00 2.55
C ASN A 129 1.97 25.05 3.37
N GLU A 130 0.65 25.11 3.18
CA GLU A 130 -0.30 24.39 4.00
C GLU A 130 -1.07 23.35 3.19
N TYR A 131 -1.58 22.32 3.86
CA TYR A 131 -2.53 21.36 3.32
C TYR A 131 -3.87 21.52 4.04
N ASN A 132 -4.96 21.23 3.34
CA ASN A 132 -6.31 21.40 3.90
C ASN A 132 -6.82 20.10 4.56
N GLU A 133 -6.83 19.02 3.81
CA GLU A 133 -7.36 17.72 4.23
C GLU A 133 -6.40 16.59 3.79
N PRO A 134 -5.26 16.41 4.47
CA PRO A 134 -4.33 15.34 4.15
C PRO A 134 -4.95 13.99 4.47
N THR A 135 -4.83 13.02 3.56
CA THR A 135 -5.40 11.68 3.74
C THR A 135 -4.37 10.57 3.64
N MET A 136 -3.23 10.82 3.03
CA MET A 136 -2.12 9.88 2.94
C MET A 136 -0.81 10.57 2.61
N ILE A 137 0.28 9.88 2.91
CA ILE A 137 1.63 10.32 2.58
C ILE A 137 2.37 9.24 1.79
N ALA A 138 3.41 9.65 1.07
CA ALA A 138 4.43 8.76 0.52
C ALA A 138 5.80 9.44 0.62
N TYR A 139 6.82 8.68 0.99
CA TYR A 139 8.18 9.20 1.01
C TYR A 139 8.89 8.94 -0.31
N ASP A 140 9.41 9.99 -0.92
CA ASP A 140 10.28 9.92 -2.11
C ASP A 140 11.73 9.78 -1.67
N LYS A 141 12.19 8.53 -1.62
CA LYS A 141 13.58 8.22 -1.26
C LYS A 141 14.61 8.76 -2.26
N TYR A 142 14.23 9.11 -3.48
CA TYR A 142 15.16 9.60 -4.50
C TYR A 142 15.47 11.08 -4.29
N GLU A 143 14.43 11.88 -4.08
CA GLU A 143 14.49 13.33 -3.90
C GLU A 143 14.53 13.76 -2.42
N ASP A 144 14.39 12.82 -1.47
CA ASP A 144 14.31 13.07 -0.03
C ASP A 144 13.15 14.03 0.34
N GLN A 145 11.95 13.71 -0.17
CA GLN A 145 10.74 14.53 -0.10
C GLN A 145 9.55 13.72 0.40
N VAL A 146 8.55 14.41 0.92
CA VAL A 146 7.27 13.83 1.34
C VAL A 146 6.15 14.32 0.42
N LEU A 147 5.50 13.37 -0.24
CA LEU A 147 4.28 13.61 -1.00
C LEU A 147 3.09 13.52 -0.05
N VAL A 148 2.22 14.50 -0.09
CA VAL A 148 1.00 14.57 0.72
C VAL A 148 -0.21 14.66 -0.20
N HIS A 149 -1.11 13.68 -0.13
CA HIS A 149 -2.41 13.80 -0.79
C HIS A 149 -3.29 14.74 0.01
N ASP A 150 -3.62 15.87 -0.57
CA ASP A 150 -4.55 16.86 -0.03
C ASP A 150 -5.90 16.74 -0.73
N ASN A 151 -6.83 16.03 -0.10
CA ASN A 151 -8.19 15.82 -0.62
C ASN A 151 -8.97 17.13 -0.72
N GLY A 152 -8.75 18.07 0.19
CA GLY A 152 -9.42 19.36 0.17
C GLY A 152 -9.11 20.20 -1.07
N THR A 153 -7.89 20.11 -1.59
CA THR A 153 -7.46 20.79 -2.83
C THR A 153 -7.38 19.86 -4.04
N LYS A 154 -7.65 18.56 -3.86
CA LYS A 154 -7.52 17.52 -4.89
C LYS A 154 -6.15 17.53 -5.57
N SER A 155 -5.11 17.69 -4.77
CA SER A 155 -3.74 17.81 -5.24
C SER A 155 -2.79 16.92 -4.46
N ILE A 156 -1.63 16.67 -5.05
CA ILE A 156 -0.48 16.13 -4.35
C ILE A 156 0.46 17.31 -4.08
N LYS A 157 0.75 17.53 -2.81
CA LYS A 157 1.70 18.53 -2.34
C LYS A 157 3.00 17.88 -1.98
N VAL A 158 4.10 18.38 -2.48
CA VAL A 158 5.45 17.83 -2.26
C VAL A 158 6.20 18.76 -1.32
N PHE A 159 6.61 18.24 -0.18
CA PHE A 159 7.35 18.96 0.84
C PHE A 159 8.78 18.41 0.96
N ASN A 160 9.74 19.28 1.27
CA ASN A 160 11.04 18.80 1.75
C ASN A 160 10.95 18.32 3.20
N LEU A 161 11.98 17.69 3.71
CA LEU A 161 12.01 17.20 5.10
C LEU A 161 12.02 18.31 6.16
N ASP A 162 12.26 19.56 5.79
CA ASP A 162 12.12 20.73 6.70
C ASP A 162 10.69 21.29 6.72
N GLY A 163 9.76 20.64 6.00
CA GLY A 163 8.34 21.00 5.98
C GLY A 163 7.98 22.15 5.04
N LYS A 164 8.85 22.53 4.11
CA LYS A 164 8.57 23.57 3.10
C LYS A 164 7.97 22.94 1.84
N LEU A 165 6.90 23.53 1.33
CA LEU A 165 6.31 23.14 0.06
C LEU A 165 7.29 23.42 -1.09
N ILE A 166 7.53 22.41 -1.92
CA ILE A 166 8.38 22.50 -3.12
C ILE A 166 7.51 22.71 -4.35
N LYS A 167 6.49 21.86 -4.52
CA LYS A 167 5.56 21.91 -5.65
C LYS A 167 4.23 21.29 -5.30
N SER A 168 3.24 21.57 -6.12
CA SER A 168 1.93 20.92 -6.07
C SER A 168 1.47 20.60 -7.48
N PHE A 169 0.80 19.46 -7.66
CA PHE A 169 0.21 19.07 -8.94
C PHE A 169 -1.14 18.39 -8.71
N LYS A 170 -1.96 18.33 -9.77
CA LYS A 170 -3.29 17.75 -9.67
C LYS A 170 -3.19 16.24 -9.43
N ALA A 171 -3.87 15.76 -8.40
CA ALA A 171 -4.02 14.33 -8.15
C ALA A 171 -4.90 13.68 -9.23
N PRO A 172 -4.67 12.39 -9.57
CA PRO A 172 -5.69 11.59 -10.23
C PRO A 172 -6.98 11.59 -9.40
N SER A 173 -8.14 11.40 -10.06
CA SER A 173 -9.38 11.33 -9.29
C SER A 173 -9.41 10.09 -8.41
N TRP A 174 -9.91 10.24 -7.17
CA TRP A 174 -10.19 9.18 -6.20
C TRP A 174 -9.25 7.97 -6.24
N TYR A 175 -8.21 7.99 -5.44
CA TYR A 175 -7.33 6.84 -5.21
C TYR A 175 -7.16 6.60 -3.70
N CYS A 176 -6.78 5.37 -3.35
CA CYS A 176 -6.67 4.92 -1.96
C CYS A 176 -5.22 4.69 -1.52
N GLY A 177 -4.28 4.73 -2.43
CA GLY A 177 -2.86 4.57 -2.16
C GLY A 177 -1.98 5.28 -3.18
N ILE A 178 -0.86 5.82 -2.72
CA ILE A 178 0.19 6.41 -3.55
C ILE A 178 1.54 5.90 -3.07
N HIS A 179 2.44 5.63 -4.01
CA HIS A 179 3.84 5.30 -3.71
C HIS A 179 4.78 5.84 -4.79
N VAL A 180 6.04 6.04 -4.44
CA VAL A 180 7.09 6.46 -5.38
C VAL A 180 7.73 5.21 -5.96
N LEU A 181 7.51 4.97 -7.26
CA LEU A 181 8.00 3.78 -7.94
C LEU A 181 9.50 3.86 -8.20
N ASP A 182 9.95 4.97 -8.78
CA ASP A 182 11.35 5.27 -9.07
C ASP A 182 11.60 6.79 -9.11
N GLU A 183 12.77 7.22 -9.57
CA GLU A 183 13.16 8.64 -9.66
C GLU A 183 12.17 9.49 -10.45
N LYS A 184 11.42 8.90 -11.41
CA LYS A 184 10.58 9.62 -12.38
C LYS A 184 9.10 9.25 -12.27
N HIS A 185 8.75 8.17 -11.59
CA HIS A 185 7.40 7.61 -11.64
C HIS A 185 6.76 7.47 -10.26
N LEU A 186 5.45 7.67 -10.26
CA LEU A 186 4.55 7.39 -9.14
C LEU A 186 3.63 6.24 -9.51
N ILE A 187 3.13 5.53 -8.50
CA ILE A 187 2.10 4.52 -8.66
C ILE A 187 0.92 4.82 -7.74
N PHE A 188 -0.29 4.68 -8.27
CA PHE A 188 -1.55 4.91 -7.58
C PHE A 188 -2.37 3.64 -7.52
N PHE A 189 -3.03 3.42 -6.40
CA PHE A 189 -3.96 2.32 -6.16
C PHE A 189 -5.37 2.84 -5.97
N PHE A 190 -6.34 2.31 -6.73
CA PHE A 190 -7.72 2.78 -6.77
C PHE A 190 -8.69 1.92 -5.96
N ASN A 191 -8.25 0.79 -5.41
CA ASN A 191 -9.05 -0.11 -4.59
C ASN A 191 -10.42 -0.44 -5.23
N TYR A 192 -10.39 -0.85 -6.49
CA TYR A 192 -11.58 -1.22 -7.29
C TYR A 192 -12.60 -0.08 -7.50
N THR A 193 -12.17 1.16 -7.36
CA THR A 193 -13.03 2.32 -7.66
C THR A 193 -13.10 2.56 -9.16
N THR A 194 -14.30 2.50 -9.74
CA THR A 194 -14.54 2.65 -11.18
C THR A 194 -14.99 4.06 -11.59
N ASN A 195 -14.85 5.05 -10.72
CA ASN A 195 -15.26 6.42 -10.98
C ASN A 195 -14.52 7.05 -12.17
N GLU A 196 -15.20 7.93 -12.92
CA GLU A 196 -14.64 8.74 -14.01
C GLU A 196 -13.97 7.94 -15.16
N GLY A 197 -14.47 6.73 -15.46
CA GLY A 197 -13.94 5.91 -16.55
C GLY A 197 -12.62 5.20 -16.20
N ASN A 198 -12.30 5.14 -14.92
CA ASN A 198 -11.21 4.29 -14.44
C ASN A 198 -11.64 2.83 -14.45
N GLY A 199 -11.08 2.03 -15.36
CA GLY A 199 -11.30 0.58 -15.44
C GLY A 199 -10.13 -0.25 -14.89
N TYR A 200 -9.18 0.36 -14.17
CA TYR A 200 -7.97 -0.29 -13.70
C TYR A 200 -7.68 0.04 -12.24
N ASN A 201 -7.15 -0.94 -11.54
CA ASN A 201 -6.86 -0.82 -10.11
C ASN A 201 -5.55 -0.07 -9.82
N TYR A 202 -4.61 -0.09 -10.75
CA TYR A 202 -3.33 0.61 -10.62
C TYR A 202 -3.02 1.50 -11.83
N TRP A 203 -2.50 2.69 -11.55
CA TRP A 203 -1.95 3.60 -12.55
C TRP A 203 -0.51 3.92 -12.20
N VAL A 204 0.36 3.83 -13.20
CA VAL A 204 1.72 4.39 -13.13
C VAL A 204 1.74 5.70 -13.91
N THR A 205 2.25 6.75 -13.28
CA THR A 205 2.34 8.10 -13.85
C THR A 205 3.78 8.60 -13.77
N ASP A 206 4.09 9.66 -14.52
CA ASP A 206 5.24 10.49 -14.21
C ASP A 206 5.00 11.32 -12.92
N LYS A 207 6.03 12.09 -12.49
CA LYS A 207 5.94 12.96 -11.29
C LYS A 207 5.15 14.26 -11.51
N GLU A 208 4.61 14.48 -12.71
CA GLU A 208 3.67 15.54 -13.09
C GLU A 208 2.22 15.03 -13.11
N GLY A 209 2.01 13.71 -12.96
CA GLY A 209 0.68 13.07 -12.93
C GLY A 209 0.19 12.58 -14.30
N ASN A 210 1.02 12.60 -15.35
CA ASN A 210 0.67 12.05 -16.66
C ASN A 210 0.72 10.53 -16.61
N VAL A 211 -0.34 9.86 -17.07
CA VAL A 211 -0.43 8.39 -17.04
C VAL A 211 0.51 7.77 -18.07
N CYS A 212 1.41 6.90 -17.59
CA CYS A 212 2.31 6.12 -18.42
C CYS A 212 1.67 4.80 -18.83
N PHE A 213 1.12 4.06 -17.87
CA PHE A 213 0.33 2.84 -18.14
C PHE A 213 -0.57 2.50 -16.94
N LYS A 214 -1.48 1.52 -17.17
CA LYS A 214 -2.44 1.03 -16.18
C LYS A 214 -2.42 -0.49 -16.17
N PHE A 215 -2.77 -1.11 -15.04
CA PHE A 215 -2.86 -2.57 -14.95
C PHE A 215 -3.88 -3.02 -13.89
N GLU A 216 -4.16 -4.32 -13.85
CA GLU A 216 -5.20 -4.97 -13.09
C GLU A 216 -6.58 -4.38 -13.40
N GLU A 217 -7.15 -4.85 -14.52
CA GLU A 217 -8.46 -4.41 -14.98
C GLU A 217 -9.55 -4.77 -13.96
N ILE A 218 -10.43 -3.81 -13.68
CA ILE A 218 -11.57 -3.99 -12.80
C ILE A 218 -12.71 -4.58 -13.63
N PRO A 219 -13.27 -5.74 -13.28
CA PRO A 219 -14.40 -6.32 -14.00
C PRO A 219 -15.58 -5.34 -14.11
N THR A 220 -16.20 -5.27 -15.29
CA THR A 220 -17.26 -4.29 -15.59
C THR A 220 -18.57 -4.53 -14.84
N ASP A 221 -18.79 -5.76 -14.39
CA ASP A 221 -19.94 -6.18 -13.57
C ASP A 221 -19.70 -5.97 -12.05
N TYR A 222 -18.55 -5.40 -11.71
CA TYR A 222 -18.16 -5.10 -10.36
C TYR A 222 -19.00 -3.94 -9.78
N ILE A 223 -19.96 -4.26 -8.93
CA ILE A 223 -20.72 -3.24 -8.21
C ILE A 223 -19.96 -2.90 -6.94
N MET A 224 -19.30 -1.74 -6.95
CA MET A 224 -18.57 -1.27 -5.81
C MET A 224 -19.52 -0.91 -4.66
N THR A 225 -19.34 -1.59 -3.57
CA THR A 225 -19.77 -1.14 -2.27
C THR A 225 -18.51 -0.81 -1.47
N LEU A 226 -18.57 0.15 -0.57
CA LEU A 226 -17.48 0.66 0.26
C LEU A 226 -16.57 -0.46 0.77
N LEU A 227 -15.46 -0.69 0.07
CA LEU A 227 -14.44 -1.61 0.53
C LEU A 227 -13.54 -0.88 1.53
N PRO A 228 -13.11 -1.53 2.61
CA PRO A 228 -12.16 -0.92 3.52
C PRO A 228 -10.91 -0.49 2.73
N SER A 229 -10.50 0.76 2.90
CA SER A 229 -9.30 1.26 2.25
C SER A 229 -8.10 0.46 2.76
N ASN A 230 -7.40 -0.23 1.87
CA ASN A 230 -6.13 -0.85 2.20
C ASN A 230 -5.01 0.11 1.83
N LYS A 231 -4.56 0.90 2.79
CA LYS A 231 -3.45 1.84 2.62
C LYS A 231 -2.09 1.13 2.47
N TYR A 232 -2.05 -0.19 2.69
CA TYR A 232 -0.82 -1.00 2.74
C TYR A 232 -0.70 -1.96 1.56
N THR A 233 -1.04 -1.47 0.37
CA THR A 233 -1.05 -2.29 -0.84
C THR A 233 0.33 -2.42 -1.50
N PHE A 234 1.28 -1.59 -1.10
CA PHE A 234 2.64 -1.58 -1.65
C PHE A 234 3.62 -2.23 -0.70
N ARG A 235 4.45 -3.14 -1.20
CA ARG A 235 5.48 -3.87 -0.47
C ARG A 235 6.73 -4.01 -1.31
N TYR A 236 7.85 -4.22 -0.66
CA TYR A 236 9.09 -4.52 -1.33
C TYR A 236 9.49 -5.99 -1.13
N ASP A 237 9.97 -6.63 -2.22
CA ASP A 237 10.75 -7.84 -2.18
C ASP A 237 12.19 -7.48 -2.62
N GLY A 238 13.08 -7.28 -1.66
CA GLY A 238 14.36 -6.63 -1.93
C GLY A 238 14.17 -5.20 -2.46
N ASN A 239 14.59 -4.96 -3.71
CA ASN A 239 14.43 -3.67 -4.37
C ASN A 239 13.20 -3.61 -5.29
N GLU A 240 12.47 -4.70 -5.43
CA GLU A 240 11.33 -4.82 -6.32
C GLU A 240 10.03 -4.38 -5.64
N LEU A 241 9.33 -3.41 -6.22
CA LEU A 241 8.04 -2.98 -5.69
C LEU A 241 6.96 -3.98 -6.09
N CYS A 242 6.25 -4.48 -5.09
CA CYS A 242 5.13 -5.41 -5.24
C CYS A 242 3.80 -4.73 -4.90
N CYS A 243 2.79 -5.00 -5.73
CA CYS A 243 1.42 -4.52 -5.56
C CYS A 243 0.51 -5.66 -5.15
N ILE A 244 -0.26 -5.45 -4.07
CA ILE A 244 -1.12 -6.45 -3.45
C ILE A 244 -2.53 -5.89 -3.38
N SER A 245 -3.44 -6.45 -4.17
CA SER A 245 -4.85 -6.08 -4.11
C SER A 245 -5.61 -6.97 -3.13
N PRO A 246 -6.49 -6.42 -2.28
CA PRO A 246 -7.17 -7.16 -1.21
C PRO A 246 -8.01 -8.35 -1.68
N TYR A 247 -8.46 -8.32 -2.92
CA TYR A 247 -9.36 -9.32 -3.51
C TYR A 247 -8.73 -10.02 -4.72
N SER A 248 -7.43 -9.87 -4.91
CA SER A 248 -6.68 -10.57 -5.93
C SER A 248 -5.94 -11.76 -5.32
N ASN A 249 -5.88 -12.84 -6.06
CA ASN A 249 -4.99 -13.96 -5.75
C ASN A 249 -3.60 -13.76 -6.37
N MET A 250 -3.37 -12.64 -7.06
CA MET A 250 -2.12 -12.32 -7.73
C MET A 250 -1.45 -11.12 -7.09
N VAL A 251 -0.17 -11.26 -6.80
CA VAL A 251 0.73 -10.16 -6.47
C VAL A 251 1.55 -9.83 -7.69
N TYR A 252 1.63 -8.55 -8.02
CA TYR A 252 2.39 -8.07 -9.17
C TYR A 252 3.67 -7.40 -8.73
N SER A 253 4.76 -7.65 -9.43
CA SER A 253 5.94 -6.79 -9.39
C SER A 253 5.81 -5.68 -10.44
N VAL A 254 6.26 -4.47 -10.11
CA VAL A 254 6.04 -3.28 -10.93
C VAL A 254 7.34 -2.50 -11.09
N SER A 255 7.63 -2.12 -12.31
CA SER A 255 8.71 -1.20 -12.67
C SER A 255 8.20 -0.15 -13.66
N SER A 256 9.01 0.85 -13.98
CA SER A 256 8.71 1.82 -15.04
C SER A 256 8.55 1.20 -16.43
N GLU A 257 9.12 0.01 -16.64
CA GLU A 257 9.05 -0.71 -17.91
C GLU A 257 7.79 -1.58 -18.04
N GLY A 258 7.12 -1.88 -16.92
CA GLY A 258 5.88 -2.65 -16.92
C GLY A 258 5.65 -3.46 -15.65
N VAL A 259 4.81 -4.46 -15.79
CA VAL A 259 4.26 -5.29 -14.72
C VAL A 259 4.52 -6.76 -15.02
N ALA A 260 4.88 -7.52 -13.99
CA ALA A 260 5.02 -8.98 -14.07
C ALA A 260 4.28 -9.66 -12.91
N PRO A 261 3.74 -10.88 -13.11
CA PRO A 261 3.16 -11.67 -12.03
C PRO A 261 4.27 -12.17 -11.10
N LYS A 262 4.20 -11.78 -9.83
CA LYS A 262 5.21 -12.12 -8.79
C LYS A 262 4.83 -13.36 -8.00
N CYS A 263 3.64 -13.34 -7.39
CA CYS A 263 3.18 -14.42 -6.54
C CYS A 263 1.71 -14.73 -6.81
N LEU A 264 1.42 -16.01 -7.11
CA LEU A 264 0.08 -16.53 -7.25
C LEU A 264 -0.32 -17.30 -5.99
N LEU A 265 -1.44 -16.91 -5.39
CA LEU A 265 -2.05 -17.60 -4.25
C LEU A 265 -3.15 -18.54 -4.78
N GLU A 266 -2.93 -19.84 -4.72
CA GLU A 266 -3.88 -20.84 -5.18
C GLU A 266 -4.66 -21.40 -4.00
N ALA A 267 -5.96 -21.15 -3.95
CA ALA A 267 -6.86 -21.67 -2.92
C ALA A 267 -7.94 -22.55 -3.53
N LYS A 268 -8.12 -23.74 -2.99
CA LYS A 268 -9.17 -24.68 -3.46
C LYS A 268 -10.59 -24.14 -3.26
N ASP A 269 -10.84 -23.51 -2.12
CA ASP A 269 -12.17 -23.04 -1.73
C ASP A 269 -12.06 -21.74 -0.93
N GLY A 270 -11.93 -20.59 -1.60
CA GLY A 270 -12.29 -19.41 -0.87
C GLY A 270 -11.25 -18.42 -0.39
N ILE A 271 -10.21 -18.11 -1.18
CA ILE A 271 -9.83 -16.72 -1.24
C ILE A 271 -10.86 -16.03 -2.11
N TRP A 272 -11.25 -14.86 -1.68
CA TRP A 272 -12.08 -14.02 -2.48
C TRP A 272 -11.38 -13.73 -3.79
N ALA A 273 -11.64 -14.59 -4.78
CA ALA A 273 -11.13 -14.41 -6.12
C ALA A 273 -11.98 -13.37 -6.83
N LEU A 274 -11.34 -12.41 -7.45
CA LEU A 274 -11.93 -11.59 -8.48
C LEU A 274 -12.57 -12.48 -9.54
N GLY A 275 -13.83 -12.21 -9.86
CA GLY A 275 -14.61 -12.96 -10.82
C GLY A 275 -16.00 -13.31 -10.31
N ASN A 276 -16.23 -13.26 -9.00
CA ASN A 276 -17.58 -13.23 -8.45
C ASN A 276 -17.94 -11.78 -8.11
N PRO A 277 -19.08 -11.27 -8.59
CA PRO A 277 -19.54 -9.96 -8.20
C PRO A 277 -19.59 -9.89 -6.68
N LEU A 278 -18.91 -8.91 -6.10
CA LEU A 278 -18.94 -8.68 -4.66
C LEU A 278 -20.33 -8.21 -4.27
N ASN A 279 -21.21 -9.15 -3.98
CA ASN A 279 -22.40 -8.83 -3.26
C ASN A 279 -22.05 -8.69 -1.77
N ILE A 280 -21.84 -7.44 -1.32
CA ILE A 280 -21.50 -7.17 0.10
C ILE A 280 -22.53 -7.73 1.06
N GLU A 281 -23.80 -7.77 0.69
CA GLU A 281 -24.82 -8.40 1.52
C GLU A 281 -24.54 -9.89 1.71
N GLU A 282 -24.11 -10.59 0.65
CA GLU A 282 -23.68 -11.99 0.75
C GLU A 282 -22.41 -12.14 1.58
N VAL A 283 -21.46 -11.24 1.42
CA VAL A 283 -20.23 -11.22 2.19
C VAL A 283 -20.49 -11.06 3.68
N ILE A 284 -21.28 -10.06 4.04
CA ILE A 284 -21.62 -9.79 5.44
C ILE A 284 -22.48 -10.93 6.00
N LYS A 285 -23.41 -11.45 5.20
CA LYS A 285 -24.37 -12.47 5.61
C LYS A 285 -23.74 -13.86 5.73
N ASN A 286 -22.87 -14.22 4.82
CA ASN A 286 -22.33 -15.58 4.75
C ASN A 286 -20.96 -15.72 5.41
N ARG A 287 -20.18 -14.63 5.58
CA ARG A 287 -18.82 -14.61 6.20
C ARG A 287 -17.97 -15.85 5.87
N THR A 288 -18.16 -16.40 4.66
CA THR A 288 -17.64 -17.71 4.29
C THR A 288 -16.29 -17.62 3.58
N HIS A 289 -15.81 -16.41 3.29
CA HIS A 289 -14.63 -16.22 2.46
C HIS A 289 -13.44 -15.75 3.30
N ASN A 290 -12.31 -16.37 3.05
CA ASN A 290 -11.04 -15.98 3.64
C ASN A 290 -10.51 -14.72 2.92
N GLN A 291 -10.32 -13.66 3.65
CA GLN A 291 -9.78 -12.43 3.11
C GLN A 291 -8.29 -12.34 3.42
N LEU A 292 -7.46 -12.14 2.40
CA LEU A 292 -6.07 -11.74 2.59
C LEU A 292 -6.03 -10.37 3.24
N GLN A 293 -5.49 -10.28 4.45
CA GLN A 293 -5.36 -9.04 5.19
C GLN A 293 -4.01 -8.37 4.94
N SER A 294 -2.96 -9.15 4.93
CA SER A 294 -1.61 -8.65 4.68
C SER A 294 -0.71 -9.71 4.05
N LEU A 295 0.28 -9.24 3.31
CA LEU A 295 1.36 -10.04 2.78
C LEU A 295 2.65 -9.20 2.85
N TYR A 296 3.73 -9.81 3.35
CA TYR A 296 5.03 -9.18 3.46
C TYR A 296 6.10 -10.12 2.91
N PHE A 297 6.89 -9.63 1.96
CA PHE A 297 8.10 -10.31 1.53
C PHE A 297 9.24 -9.93 2.47
N ILE A 298 9.92 -10.93 3.02
CA ILE A 298 10.92 -10.71 4.06
C ILE A 298 12.06 -11.68 3.83
N LYS A 299 13.13 -11.20 3.22
CA LYS A 299 14.27 -12.03 2.80
C LYS A 299 13.80 -13.22 1.95
N ASP A 300 14.00 -14.44 2.46
CA ASP A 300 13.58 -15.72 1.85
C ASP A 300 12.18 -16.18 2.29
N LYS A 301 11.46 -15.36 3.07
CA LYS A 301 10.16 -15.71 3.64
C LYS A 301 9.04 -14.80 3.13
N ILE A 302 7.82 -15.29 3.21
CA ILE A 302 6.60 -14.53 2.99
C ILE A 302 5.71 -14.71 4.21
N LEU A 303 5.43 -13.61 4.91
CA LEU A 303 4.48 -13.60 6.01
C LEU A 303 3.13 -13.12 5.47
N MET A 304 2.10 -13.93 5.66
CA MET A 304 0.73 -13.59 5.28
C MET A 304 -0.21 -13.65 6.47
N SER A 305 -1.27 -12.86 6.41
CA SER A 305 -2.38 -13.01 7.34
C SER A 305 -3.72 -13.00 6.61
N PHE A 306 -4.65 -13.81 7.12
CA PHE A 306 -6.01 -13.96 6.59
C PHE A 306 -7.03 -13.77 7.71
N ILE A 307 -8.19 -13.21 7.37
CA ILE A 307 -9.32 -13.14 8.29
C ILE A 307 -10.21 -14.35 8.02
N LYS A 308 -10.42 -15.18 9.05
CA LYS A 308 -11.43 -16.25 9.05
C LYS A 308 -12.85 -15.70 9.09
N SER A 309 -13.80 -16.50 8.64
CA SER A 309 -15.25 -16.19 8.67
C SER A 309 -15.80 -15.73 10.02
N GLN A 310 -15.13 -16.07 11.11
CA GLN A 310 -15.50 -15.68 12.48
C GLN A 310 -14.73 -14.46 13.01
N GLY A 311 -13.94 -13.78 12.16
CA GLY A 311 -13.14 -12.62 12.54
C GLY A 311 -11.78 -12.97 13.19
N TYR A 312 -11.42 -14.24 13.27
CA TYR A 312 -10.08 -14.64 13.71
C TYR A 312 -9.05 -14.43 12.62
N VAL A 313 -7.86 -14.02 13.03
CA VAL A 313 -6.71 -13.88 12.10
C VAL A 313 -5.91 -15.17 12.12
N ILE A 314 -5.54 -15.63 10.94
CA ILE A 314 -4.62 -16.75 10.74
C ILE A 314 -3.39 -16.24 10.02
N PHE A 315 -2.25 -16.76 10.41
CA PHE A 315 -0.95 -16.42 9.83
C PHE A 315 -0.38 -17.61 9.09
N GLY A 316 0.29 -17.31 7.98
CA GLY A 316 1.12 -18.24 7.26
C GLY A 316 2.53 -17.66 7.11
N LEU A 317 3.53 -18.39 7.54
CA LEU A 317 4.93 -18.09 7.27
C LEU A 317 5.43 -19.11 6.24
N PHE A 318 5.76 -18.63 5.06
CA PHE A 318 6.22 -19.43 3.93
C PHE A 318 7.69 -19.18 3.68
N ASN A 319 8.44 -20.26 3.46
CA ASN A 319 9.72 -20.13 2.79
C ASN A 319 9.47 -20.02 1.28
N LYS A 320 10.19 -19.16 0.57
CA LYS A 320 10.07 -19.06 -0.90
C LYS A 320 10.39 -20.40 -1.62
N THR A 321 10.97 -21.36 -0.89
CA THR A 321 11.26 -22.74 -1.36
C THR A 321 10.07 -23.70 -1.20
N GLY A 322 8.97 -23.33 -0.57
CA GLY A 322 7.72 -24.09 -0.55
C GLY A 322 7.24 -24.60 0.81
N ASP A 323 8.05 -24.55 1.87
CA ASP A 323 7.60 -24.93 3.20
C ASP A 323 6.73 -23.85 3.84
N ALA A 324 5.64 -24.24 4.47
CA ALA A 324 4.70 -23.34 5.11
C ALA A 324 4.41 -23.74 6.55
N GLN A 325 4.43 -22.77 7.44
CA GLN A 325 3.97 -22.91 8.82
C GLN A 325 2.73 -22.05 9.04
N TRP A 326 1.66 -22.66 9.55
CA TRP A 326 0.41 -21.99 9.84
C TRP A 326 0.19 -21.87 11.34
N PHE A 327 -0.26 -20.72 11.79
CA PHE A 327 -0.55 -20.47 13.20
C PHE A 327 -1.69 -19.46 13.37
N THR A 328 -2.37 -19.57 14.52
CA THR A 328 -3.54 -18.74 14.83
C THR A 328 -3.24 -17.67 15.86
N TYR A 329 -2.08 -17.74 16.48
CA TYR A 329 -1.68 -16.84 17.53
C TYR A 329 -0.15 -16.68 17.55
N MET A 330 0.32 -15.46 17.81
CA MET A 330 1.73 -15.19 18.06
C MET A 330 1.93 -14.85 19.52
N ASN A 331 2.76 -15.61 20.20
CA ASN A 331 3.14 -15.36 21.57
C ASN A 331 4.44 -14.56 21.59
N ASN A 332 4.46 -13.42 22.26
CA ASN A 332 5.69 -12.66 22.44
C ASN A 332 6.44 -13.17 23.67
N ASP A 333 7.33 -14.12 23.45
CA ASP A 333 8.21 -14.71 24.44
C ASP A 333 9.48 -13.86 24.71
N ILE A 334 9.69 -12.78 23.95
CA ILE A 334 10.84 -11.86 24.10
C ILE A 334 10.59 -10.87 25.23
N ASP A 335 9.43 -10.22 25.25
CA ASP A 335 9.07 -9.21 26.26
C ASP A 335 7.66 -9.34 26.84
N GLY A 336 6.87 -10.28 26.32
CA GLY A 336 5.51 -10.58 26.78
C GLY A 336 4.43 -9.63 26.26
N ILE A 337 4.77 -8.58 25.50
CA ILE A 337 3.78 -7.68 24.91
C ILE A 337 3.28 -8.21 23.59
N ILE A 338 2.09 -8.75 23.62
CA ILE A 338 1.44 -9.28 22.42
C ILE A 338 0.98 -8.13 21.54
N THR A 339 1.44 -8.09 20.31
CA THR A 339 0.95 -7.19 19.27
C THR A 339 -0.41 -7.65 18.77
N SER A 340 -1.34 -6.71 18.67
CA SER A 340 -2.43 -6.90 17.72
C SER A 340 -1.82 -6.80 16.32
N VAL A 341 -2.11 -7.76 15.47
CA VAL A 341 -1.48 -8.01 14.16
C VAL A 341 -1.63 -6.92 13.10
N ASN A 342 -1.93 -5.71 13.51
CA ASN A 342 -2.04 -4.57 12.61
C ASN A 342 -0.68 -3.88 12.43
N TRP A 343 0.20 -4.54 11.70
CA TRP A 343 1.42 -3.89 11.24
C TRP A 343 1.09 -2.68 10.38
N ARG A 344 1.66 -1.53 10.72
CA ARG A 344 1.43 -0.27 10.01
C ARG A 344 2.37 -0.06 8.85
N ALA A 345 3.55 -0.65 8.92
CA ALA A 345 4.53 -0.63 7.84
C ALA A 345 5.39 -1.89 7.87
N CYS A 346 6.03 -2.18 6.75
CA CYS A 346 7.13 -3.11 6.62
C CYS A 346 8.23 -2.40 5.83
N ILE A 347 9.34 -2.11 6.48
CA ILE A 347 10.46 -1.36 5.91
C ILE A 347 11.74 -2.11 6.27
N ASP A 348 12.56 -2.45 5.27
CA ASP A 348 13.87 -3.10 5.46
C ASP A 348 13.85 -4.34 6.38
N ASN A 349 12.90 -5.24 6.19
CA ASN A 349 12.67 -6.44 7.02
C ASN A 349 12.23 -6.15 8.47
N GLU A 350 11.77 -4.97 8.74
CA GLU A 350 11.20 -4.57 10.02
C GLU A 350 9.70 -4.34 9.89
N LEU A 351 8.94 -4.90 10.82
CA LEU A 351 7.50 -4.70 10.95
C LEU A 351 7.21 -3.68 12.05
N TYR A 352 6.38 -2.70 11.74
CA TYR A 352 6.07 -1.57 12.60
C TYR A 352 4.65 -1.68 13.13
N ALA A 353 4.47 -1.75 14.44
CA ALA A 353 3.19 -1.70 15.13
C ALA A 353 3.09 -0.45 16.00
N ILE A 354 1.87 0.01 16.24
CA ILE A 354 1.59 1.18 17.07
C ILE A 354 0.89 0.73 18.32
N PHE A 355 1.43 1.16 19.47
CA PHE A 355 0.77 1.06 20.77
C PHE A 355 0.36 2.44 21.27
N TYR A 356 -0.89 2.55 21.66
CA TYR A 356 -1.36 3.73 22.36
C TYR A 356 -1.00 3.61 23.86
N PRO A 357 -0.69 4.72 24.53
CA PRO A 357 -0.20 4.70 25.90
C PRO A 357 -1.08 3.89 26.85
N ASP A 358 -2.39 4.12 26.82
CA ASP A 358 -3.34 3.40 27.69
C ASP A 358 -3.40 1.89 27.41
N GLU A 359 -3.22 1.50 26.17
CA GLU A 359 -3.19 0.08 25.78
C GLU A 359 -1.89 -0.55 26.28
N LEU A 360 -0.77 0.11 26.02
CA LEU A 360 0.55 -0.36 26.44
C LEU A 360 0.62 -0.47 27.97
N GLU A 361 0.15 0.53 28.69
CA GLU A 361 0.10 0.52 30.17
C GLU A 361 -0.72 -0.67 30.71
N ARG A 362 -1.89 -0.94 30.14
CA ARG A 362 -2.71 -2.10 30.53
C ARG A 362 -2.00 -3.42 30.29
N ARG A 363 -1.28 -3.55 29.15
CA ARG A 363 -0.52 -4.76 28.83
C ARG A 363 0.65 -4.95 29.78
N ILE A 364 1.39 -3.89 30.08
CA ILE A 364 2.53 -3.90 31.01
C ILE A 364 2.10 -4.31 32.43
N LYS A 365 0.97 -3.80 32.92
CA LYS A 365 0.45 -4.14 34.25
C LYS A 365 0.16 -5.63 34.45
N ASN A 366 -0.12 -6.34 33.37
CA ASN A 366 -0.43 -7.77 33.40
C ASN A 366 0.81 -8.67 33.27
N LEU A 367 2.01 -8.09 33.05
CA LEU A 367 3.25 -8.86 32.97
C LEU A 367 3.83 -9.11 34.35
N LYS A 368 4.18 -10.36 34.62
CA LYS A 368 4.81 -10.75 35.88
C LYS A 368 6.28 -10.30 35.96
N ASP A 369 6.99 -10.48 34.84
CA ASP A 369 8.38 -10.08 34.68
C ASP A 369 8.50 -9.14 33.48
N LYS A 370 9.19 -8.01 33.67
CA LYS A 370 9.40 -7.03 32.60
C LYS A 370 10.79 -7.23 32.00
N SER A 371 10.89 -7.41 30.71
CA SER A 371 12.18 -7.41 30.01
C SER A 371 12.91 -6.07 30.19
N ASP A 372 14.21 -6.06 30.02
CA ASP A 372 15.00 -4.81 30.18
C ASP A 372 14.63 -3.80 29.06
N ILE A 373 14.32 -4.28 27.87
CA ILE A 373 13.81 -3.48 26.76
C ILE A 373 12.53 -2.75 27.16
N LEU A 374 11.62 -3.45 27.82
CA LEU A 374 10.36 -2.89 28.26
C LEU A 374 10.53 -1.90 29.40
N LYS A 375 11.45 -2.16 30.35
CA LYS A 375 11.80 -1.23 31.44
C LYS A 375 12.36 0.08 30.91
N GLU A 376 13.24 0.01 29.90
CA GLU A 376 13.80 1.19 29.23
C GLU A 376 12.69 2.01 28.54
N THR A 377 11.77 1.33 27.84
CA THR A 377 10.63 2.00 27.19
C THR A 377 9.76 2.72 28.21
N ILE A 378 9.42 2.08 29.31
CA ILE A 378 8.63 2.69 30.38
C ILE A 378 9.36 3.90 30.99
N GLY A 379 10.67 3.78 31.25
CA GLY A 379 11.47 4.90 31.73
C GLY A 379 11.46 6.09 30.82
N LYS A 380 11.60 5.87 29.49
CA LYS A 380 11.47 6.94 28.49
C LYS A 380 10.08 7.57 28.47
N MET A 381 9.03 6.78 28.62
CA MET A 381 7.66 7.28 28.71
C MET A 381 7.44 8.16 29.94
N GLU A 382 7.99 7.80 31.07
CA GLU A 382 7.93 8.56 32.32
C GLU A 382 8.71 9.88 32.20
N GLU A 383 9.84 9.89 31.51
CA GLU A 383 10.67 11.08 31.28
C GLU A 383 10.03 12.07 30.30
N MET A 384 9.25 11.58 29.33
CA MET A 384 8.68 12.40 28.23
C MET A 384 7.43 13.20 28.57
N SER A 385 7.09 13.39 29.83
CA SER A 385 6.03 14.28 30.29
C SER A 385 4.55 13.90 30.05
N GLN A 386 3.63 14.72 30.51
CA GLN A 386 2.21 14.49 30.78
C GLN A 386 1.29 14.21 29.56
N SER A 387 1.81 14.28 28.35
CA SER A 387 1.04 13.96 27.12
C SER A 387 1.88 13.00 26.28
N ILE A 388 1.57 11.71 26.38
CA ILE A 388 2.36 10.64 25.78
C ILE A 388 1.83 10.35 24.38
N ASN A 389 2.66 10.56 23.37
CA ASN A 389 2.39 10.11 22.01
C ASN A 389 2.42 8.57 21.92
N PRO A 390 1.83 7.97 20.88
CA PRO A 390 1.94 6.54 20.64
C PRO A 390 3.39 6.05 20.58
N VAL A 391 3.60 4.79 20.97
CA VAL A 391 4.87 4.09 20.90
C VAL A 391 4.91 3.22 19.67
N ILE A 392 5.98 3.27 18.91
CA ILE A 392 6.24 2.38 17.78
C ILE A 392 6.97 1.13 18.31
N GLN A 393 6.38 -0.05 18.14
CA GLN A 393 7.09 -1.31 18.28
C GLN A 393 7.66 -1.71 16.93
N ILE A 394 8.91 -2.11 16.89
CA ILE A 394 9.60 -2.56 15.70
C ILE A 394 10.08 -3.98 15.93
N CYS A 395 9.63 -4.91 15.10
CA CYS A 395 10.05 -6.30 15.10
C CYS A 395 10.91 -6.57 13.89
N THR A 396 12.18 -6.91 14.09
CA THR A 396 13.12 -7.28 13.03
C THR A 396 12.98 -8.77 12.74
N ILE A 397 12.70 -9.14 11.49
CA ILE A 397 12.54 -10.54 11.10
C ILE A 397 13.89 -11.20 10.88
N LYS A 398 13.99 -12.49 11.28
CA LYS A 398 15.21 -13.31 11.15
C LYS A 398 15.63 -13.55 9.71
#